data_3b3335efa5a197fde31d2da422650fc7
#
_entry.id   3b3335efa5a197fde31d2da422650fc7
#
_cell.length_a   1.000
_cell.length_b   1.000
_cell.length_c   1.000
_cell.angle_alpha   90.00
_cell.angle_beta   90.00
_cell.angle_gamma   90.00
#
_symmetry.space_group_name_H-M   'P 1'
#
loop_
_entity.id
_entity.type
_entity.pdbx_description
1 polymer ?
#
loop_
_entity_poly.entity_id
_entity_poly.type
_entity_poly.pdbx_seq_one_letter_code
_entity_poly.pdbx_strand_id
1 'polypeptide(L)'
;MKLLRVGQKGKEKPAALDKEGKIRDISSHVEDLNPHHLNFETISKLQSADLSALPEISGSERIGSCITKPGKFIAIGLNFSDHAAETGAEAPSEPIVFMKATSCINGPNDDIEIVSGSKKLDWEVELGIIIGKETKHISEDQSQDHILGYCLVNDISEREWQLEKMGQWVKGKSHDTYGPIGPYMVTKDEISDINNLKMSLDVNGNKMQRGNTNTMIFNVNFIVSYLSKYMSLQPGDIITTGTPPGVGMGMKPQQFLKAGDTMKLSVENLGEQNSKVIAL
;
A
#
# COMPACT_ATOMS: atom_id res chain seq x y z
N MET A 1 -9.60 7.69 -11.71
CA MET A 1 -9.46 8.93 -10.90
C MET A 1 -8.49 8.70 -9.75
N LYS A 2 -7.93 9.77 -9.16
CA LYS A 2 -7.02 9.69 -8.02
C LYS A 2 -7.69 10.30 -6.80
N LEU A 3 -7.93 9.48 -5.78
CA LEU A 3 -8.55 9.87 -4.51
C LEU A 3 -7.51 9.91 -3.39
N LEU A 4 -7.61 10.88 -2.51
CA LEU A 4 -6.68 11.08 -1.40
C LEU A 4 -7.41 11.67 -0.17
N ARG A 5 -6.73 11.69 0.96
CA ARG A 5 -7.22 12.34 2.17
C ARG A 5 -6.21 13.39 2.62
N VAL A 6 -6.68 14.61 2.90
CA VAL A 6 -5.82 15.76 3.20
C VAL A 6 -6.19 16.44 4.50
N GLY A 7 -5.19 16.93 5.23
CA GLY A 7 -5.35 17.67 6.49
C GLY A 7 -4.58 17.04 7.65
N GLN A 8 -4.86 17.53 8.85
CA GLN A 8 -4.22 17.05 10.08
C GLN A 8 -4.56 15.58 10.35
N LYS A 9 -3.62 14.83 10.91
CA LYS A 9 -3.81 13.42 11.28
C LYS A 9 -5.06 13.24 12.16
N GLY A 10 -5.95 12.34 11.70
CA GLY A 10 -7.24 12.05 12.36
C GLY A 10 -8.36 13.07 12.08
N LYS A 11 -8.10 14.10 11.26
CA LYS A 11 -9.09 15.10 10.81
C LYS A 11 -9.01 15.35 9.31
N GLU A 12 -8.49 14.38 8.58
CA GLU A 12 -8.38 14.48 7.14
C GLU A 12 -9.75 14.55 6.48
N LYS A 13 -9.81 15.27 5.37
CA LYS A 13 -10.97 15.35 4.48
C LYS A 13 -10.73 14.53 3.22
N PRO A 14 -11.79 13.91 2.64
CA PRO A 14 -11.70 13.26 1.36
C PRO A 14 -11.49 14.28 0.25
N ALA A 15 -10.62 13.94 -0.69
CA ALA A 15 -10.28 14.78 -1.83
C ALA A 15 -10.04 13.94 -3.09
N ALA A 16 -10.06 14.59 -4.24
CA ALA A 16 -9.73 14.01 -5.52
C ALA A 16 -8.83 14.94 -6.33
N LEU A 17 -8.00 14.39 -7.21
CA LEU A 17 -7.33 15.21 -8.23
C LEU A 17 -8.27 15.46 -9.40
N ASP A 18 -8.40 16.72 -9.81
CA ASP A 18 -9.05 17.07 -11.07
C ASP A 18 -8.13 16.82 -12.29
N LYS A 19 -8.60 17.10 -13.49
CA LYS A 19 -7.86 16.91 -14.74
C LYS A 19 -6.61 17.78 -14.87
N GLU A 20 -6.53 18.88 -14.10
CA GLU A 20 -5.36 19.78 -14.03
C GLU A 20 -4.37 19.36 -12.93
N GLY A 21 -4.70 18.32 -12.16
CA GLY A 21 -3.90 17.83 -11.03
C GLY A 21 -4.08 18.64 -9.75
N LYS A 22 -5.11 19.49 -9.66
CA LYS A 22 -5.44 20.22 -8.44
C LYS A 22 -6.22 19.35 -7.48
N ILE A 23 -5.98 19.54 -6.20
CA ILE A 23 -6.69 18.82 -5.13
C ILE A 23 -8.05 19.49 -4.90
N ARG A 24 -9.14 18.73 -5.01
CA ARG A 24 -10.50 19.18 -4.82
C ARG A 24 -11.15 18.52 -3.61
N ASP A 25 -11.76 19.31 -2.75
CA ASP A 25 -12.54 18.85 -1.60
C ASP A 25 -13.82 18.17 -2.08
N ILE A 26 -13.95 16.86 -1.85
CA ILE A 26 -15.13 16.08 -2.24
C ILE A 26 -16.04 15.75 -1.04
N SER A 27 -15.89 16.41 0.10
CA SER A 27 -16.68 16.15 1.31
C SER A 27 -18.18 16.39 1.11
N SER A 28 -18.58 17.18 0.11
CA SER A 28 -20.00 17.33 -0.26
C SER A 28 -20.59 16.08 -0.95
N HIS A 29 -19.76 15.14 -1.40
CA HIS A 29 -20.16 13.91 -2.10
C HIS A 29 -19.98 12.67 -1.25
N VAL A 30 -18.92 12.63 -0.45
CA VAL A 30 -18.57 11.50 0.44
C VAL A 30 -18.08 12.03 1.79
N GLU A 31 -18.49 11.39 2.85
CA GLU A 31 -18.05 11.78 4.21
C GLU A 31 -16.55 11.54 4.40
N ASP A 32 -16.04 10.38 3.99
CA ASP A 32 -14.63 10.01 4.02
C ASP A 32 -14.36 8.81 3.09
N LEU A 33 -13.09 8.55 2.77
CA LEU A 33 -12.66 7.37 2.00
C LEU A 33 -12.50 6.15 2.93
N ASN A 34 -13.62 5.64 3.39
CA ASN A 34 -13.75 4.52 4.33
C ASN A 34 -14.57 3.37 3.70
N PRO A 35 -14.69 2.18 4.33
CA PRO A 35 -15.41 1.03 3.78
C PRO A 35 -16.86 1.30 3.33
N HIS A 36 -17.57 2.27 3.92
CA HIS A 36 -18.94 2.61 3.52
C HIS A 36 -18.99 3.31 2.16
N HIS A 37 -17.94 4.06 1.82
CA HIS A 37 -17.88 4.86 0.59
C HIS A 37 -16.93 4.27 -0.48
N LEU A 38 -16.10 3.30 -0.12
CA LEU A 38 -15.18 2.62 -1.06
C LEU A 38 -15.90 1.52 -1.84
N ASN A 39 -16.83 1.92 -2.70
CA ASN A 39 -17.62 1.03 -3.56
C ASN A 39 -17.82 1.63 -4.95
N PHE A 40 -18.22 0.79 -5.91
CA PHE A 40 -18.35 1.17 -7.31
C PHE A 40 -19.42 2.25 -7.56
N GLU A 41 -20.50 2.26 -6.77
CA GLU A 41 -21.56 3.27 -6.91
C GLU A 41 -21.04 4.67 -6.55
N THR A 42 -20.35 4.78 -5.43
CA THR A 42 -19.72 6.04 -4.99
C THR A 42 -18.70 6.53 -6.01
N ILE A 43 -17.82 5.65 -6.49
CA ILE A 43 -16.82 6.02 -7.51
C ILE A 43 -17.48 6.48 -8.79
N SER A 44 -18.51 5.80 -9.27
CA SER A 44 -19.24 6.20 -10.48
C SER A 44 -19.89 7.59 -10.34
N LYS A 45 -20.45 7.91 -9.16
CA LYS A 45 -21.00 9.24 -8.89
C LYS A 45 -19.91 10.32 -8.91
N LEU A 46 -18.76 10.05 -8.29
CA LEU A 46 -17.62 10.97 -8.30
C LEU A 46 -17.04 11.18 -9.71
N GLN A 47 -16.96 10.13 -10.52
CA GLN A 47 -16.48 10.20 -11.90
C GLN A 47 -17.41 11.03 -12.79
N SER A 48 -18.71 11.07 -12.47
CA SER A 48 -19.71 11.85 -13.19
C SER A 48 -19.79 13.31 -12.73
N ALA A 49 -19.15 13.66 -11.61
CA ALA A 49 -19.15 15.02 -11.07
C ALA A 49 -18.12 15.91 -11.78
N ASP A 50 -18.45 17.19 -11.90
CA ASP A 50 -17.46 18.20 -12.32
C ASP A 50 -16.58 18.57 -11.13
N LEU A 51 -15.44 17.86 -11.01
CA LEU A 51 -14.49 18.12 -9.93
C LEU A 51 -13.92 19.54 -9.97
N SER A 52 -13.81 20.17 -11.15
CA SER A 52 -13.24 21.51 -11.28
C SER A 52 -14.09 22.60 -10.61
N ALA A 53 -15.39 22.34 -10.44
CA ALA A 53 -16.31 23.23 -9.73
C ALA A 53 -16.23 23.12 -8.19
N LEU A 54 -15.55 22.09 -7.65
CA LEU A 54 -15.42 21.86 -6.22
C LEU A 54 -14.33 22.74 -5.61
N PRO A 55 -14.40 23.04 -4.28
CA PRO A 55 -13.40 23.85 -3.59
C PRO A 55 -11.98 23.27 -3.76
N GLU A 56 -11.03 24.13 -4.09
CA GLU A 56 -9.63 23.75 -4.18
C GLU A 56 -9.00 23.69 -2.78
N ILE A 57 -8.22 22.64 -2.53
CA ILE A 57 -7.39 22.50 -1.32
C ILE A 57 -5.94 22.82 -1.70
N SER A 58 -5.23 23.54 -0.85
CA SER A 58 -3.82 23.86 -1.07
C SER A 58 -2.97 22.60 -1.21
N GLY A 59 -2.11 22.56 -2.22
CA GLY A 59 -1.15 21.46 -2.42
C GLY A 59 -0.09 21.33 -1.33
N SER A 60 0.01 22.31 -0.40
CA SER A 60 0.90 22.25 0.76
C SER A 60 0.28 21.56 1.97
N GLU A 61 -1.00 21.18 1.92
CA GLU A 61 -1.65 20.43 3.00
C GLU A 61 -1.04 19.04 3.14
N ARG A 62 -0.98 18.55 4.39
CA ARG A 62 -0.54 17.17 4.65
C ARG A 62 -1.46 16.18 3.94
N ILE A 63 -0.87 15.20 3.26
CA ILE A 63 -1.58 14.05 2.70
C ILE A 63 -1.56 12.93 3.74
N GLY A 64 -2.74 12.49 4.16
CA GLY A 64 -2.92 11.32 5.03
C GLY A 64 -2.95 10.00 4.24
N SER A 65 -3.19 8.90 4.94
CA SER A 65 -3.45 7.61 4.27
C SER A 65 -4.59 7.76 3.27
N CYS A 66 -4.43 7.20 2.06
CA CYS A 66 -5.40 7.40 0.98
C CYS A 66 -6.79 6.80 1.27
N ILE A 67 -6.88 5.83 2.19
CA ILE A 67 -8.13 5.32 2.74
C ILE A 67 -8.02 5.21 4.26
N THR A 68 -9.15 5.08 4.94
CA THR A 68 -9.21 4.98 6.40
C THR A 68 -10.09 3.82 6.87
N LYS A 69 -9.77 3.30 8.05
CA LYS A 69 -10.53 2.26 8.76
C LYS A 69 -10.86 1.01 7.92
N PRO A 70 -9.90 0.43 7.16
CA PRO A 70 -10.16 -0.83 6.48
C PRO A 70 -10.50 -1.92 7.51
N GLY A 71 -11.32 -2.89 7.08
CA GLY A 71 -11.62 -4.06 7.91
C GLY A 71 -10.40 -4.97 8.07
N LYS A 72 -9.63 -5.13 7.00
CA LYS A 72 -8.41 -5.95 6.96
C LYS A 72 -7.29 -5.24 6.22
N PHE A 73 -6.06 -5.47 6.67
CA PHE A 73 -4.84 -5.19 5.94
C PHE A 73 -4.08 -6.51 5.81
N ILE A 74 -4.29 -7.17 4.66
CA ILE A 74 -3.73 -8.47 4.33
C ILE A 74 -2.43 -8.26 3.56
N ALA A 75 -1.44 -9.13 3.76
CA ALA A 75 -0.17 -9.05 3.07
C ALA A 75 0.26 -10.40 2.52
N ILE A 76 0.95 -10.38 1.37
CA ILE A 76 1.49 -11.55 0.70
C ILE A 76 3.02 -11.50 0.76
N GLY A 77 3.62 -12.53 1.37
CA GLY A 77 5.07 -12.67 1.48
C GLY A 77 5.68 -13.41 0.28
N LEU A 78 6.96 -13.11 -0.02
CA LEU A 78 7.79 -13.83 -1.01
C LEU A 78 7.14 -13.99 -2.40
N ASN A 79 6.52 -12.94 -2.91
CA ASN A 79 5.72 -12.99 -4.14
C ASN A 79 6.43 -12.47 -5.40
N PHE A 80 7.74 -12.24 -5.36
CA PHE A 80 8.52 -11.82 -6.53
C PHE A 80 9.60 -12.85 -6.81
N SER A 81 9.66 -13.37 -8.04
CA SER A 81 10.57 -14.45 -8.44
C SER A 81 12.05 -14.07 -8.32
N ASP A 82 12.37 -12.83 -8.64
CA ASP A 82 13.71 -12.26 -8.51
C ASP A 82 14.11 -12.02 -7.03
N HIS A 83 13.14 -11.66 -6.18
CA HIS A 83 13.37 -11.54 -4.74
C HIS A 83 13.59 -12.92 -4.06
N ALA A 84 12.86 -13.94 -4.46
CA ALA A 84 13.10 -15.30 -4.00
C ALA A 84 14.53 -15.75 -4.34
N ALA A 85 14.99 -15.48 -5.56
CA ALA A 85 16.36 -15.76 -6.01
C ALA A 85 17.43 -14.99 -5.18
N GLU A 86 17.20 -13.72 -4.86
CA GLU A 86 18.10 -12.89 -4.02
C GLU A 86 18.31 -13.49 -2.62
N THR A 87 17.23 -13.93 -2.00
CA THR A 87 17.24 -14.49 -0.64
C THR A 87 17.65 -15.96 -0.58
N GLY A 88 17.77 -16.63 -1.73
CA GLY A 88 18.04 -18.08 -1.83
C GLY A 88 16.84 -18.94 -1.38
N ALA A 89 15.65 -18.36 -1.29
CA ALA A 89 14.43 -19.08 -0.99
C ALA A 89 13.86 -19.73 -2.24
N GLU A 90 13.27 -20.91 -2.09
CA GLU A 90 12.46 -21.50 -3.15
C GLU A 90 11.17 -20.68 -3.35
N ALA A 91 10.74 -20.55 -4.61
CA ALA A 91 9.46 -19.92 -4.90
C ALA A 91 8.33 -20.70 -4.18
N PRO A 92 7.48 -20.03 -3.40
CA PRO A 92 6.41 -20.72 -2.68
C PRO A 92 5.40 -21.31 -3.66
N SER A 93 4.87 -22.51 -3.34
CA SER A 93 3.84 -23.17 -4.15
C SER A 93 2.45 -22.54 -4.03
N GLU A 94 2.25 -21.72 -2.98
CA GLU A 94 1.03 -20.94 -2.72
C GLU A 94 1.38 -19.65 -1.97
N PRO A 95 0.53 -18.60 -2.01
CA PRO A 95 0.79 -17.34 -1.33
C PRO A 95 1.00 -17.50 0.18
N ILE A 96 2.11 -16.95 0.69
CA ILE A 96 2.31 -16.80 2.14
C ILE A 96 1.47 -15.62 2.60
N VAL A 97 0.42 -15.89 3.37
CA VAL A 97 -0.54 -14.88 3.81
C VAL A 97 -0.28 -14.50 5.26
N PHE A 98 -0.20 -13.20 5.53
CA PHE A 98 -0.16 -12.66 6.89
C PHE A 98 -0.99 -11.37 6.99
N MET A 99 -1.18 -10.89 8.21
CA MET A 99 -1.95 -9.67 8.46
C MET A 99 -1.04 -8.58 9.02
N LYS A 100 -1.31 -7.35 8.64
CA LYS A 100 -0.85 -6.16 9.35
C LYS A 100 -2.01 -5.64 10.20
N ALA A 101 -1.74 -5.24 11.45
CA ALA A 101 -2.76 -4.56 12.24
C ALA A 101 -3.15 -3.25 11.54
N THR A 102 -4.45 -2.97 11.46
CA THR A 102 -4.91 -1.75 10.79
C THR A 102 -4.48 -0.46 11.50
N SER A 103 -4.06 -0.55 12.76
CA SER A 103 -3.42 0.55 13.51
C SER A 103 -2.06 0.98 12.95
N CYS A 104 -1.39 0.12 12.16
CA CYS A 104 -0.10 0.48 11.56
C CYS A 104 -0.21 1.45 10.38
N ILE A 105 -1.43 1.70 9.87
CA ILE A 105 -1.66 2.58 8.73
C ILE A 105 -1.18 3.99 9.03
N ASN A 106 -0.40 4.53 8.10
CA ASN A 106 0.21 5.85 8.19
C ASN A 106 0.05 6.61 6.86
N GLY A 107 0.22 7.92 6.92
CA GLY A 107 0.25 8.74 5.71
C GLY A 107 1.52 8.48 4.87
N PRO A 108 1.47 8.75 3.55
CA PRO A 108 2.57 8.45 2.63
C PRO A 108 3.85 9.24 2.91
N ASN A 109 3.72 10.39 3.56
CA ASN A 109 4.84 11.29 3.86
C ASN A 109 5.00 11.53 5.37
N ASP A 110 4.30 10.76 6.19
CA ASP A 110 4.48 10.82 7.63
C ASP A 110 5.75 10.09 8.07
N ASP A 111 6.26 10.47 9.23
CA ASP A 111 7.45 9.84 9.80
C ASP A 111 7.19 8.37 10.17
N ILE A 112 8.24 7.57 10.07
CA ILE A 112 8.29 6.17 10.51
C ILE A 112 9.02 6.11 11.84
N GLU A 113 8.37 5.59 12.85
CA GLU A 113 8.91 5.50 14.19
C GLU A 113 9.78 4.25 14.37
N ILE A 114 11.03 4.44 14.76
CA ILE A 114 11.87 3.33 15.21
C ILE A 114 11.78 3.22 16.74
N VAL A 115 11.20 2.12 17.20
CA VAL A 115 10.98 1.92 18.64
C VAL A 115 12.22 1.44 19.35
N SER A 116 12.30 1.71 20.66
CA SER A 116 13.38 1.22 21.50
C SER A 116 13.51 -0.31 21.40
N GLY A 117 14.73 -0.77 21.12
CA GLY A 117 15.03 -2.20 20.94
C GLY A 117 14.87 -2.71 19.52
N SER A 118 14.35 -1.92 18.58
CA SER A 118 14.39 -2.25 17.14
C SER A 118 15.83 -2.21 16.64
N LYS A 119 16.23 -3.26 15.90
CA LYS A 119 17.61 -3.40 15.39
C LYS A 119 17.66 -3.67 13.90
N LYS A 120 16.55 -4.12 13.33
CA LYS A 120 16.51 -4.63 11.97
C LYS A 120 15.30 -4.07 11.20
N LEU A 121 15.05 -2.74 11.35
CA LEU A 121 13.98 -2.06 10.62
C LEU A 121 14.34 -1.98 9.14
N ASP A 122 13.44 -2.44 8.29
CA ASP A 122 13.64 -2.62 6.86
C ASP A 122 12.47 -2.03 6.06
N TRP A 123 12.65 -1.82 4.78
CA TRP A 123 11.75 -1.22 3.81
C TRP A 123 11.24 -2.23 2.79
N GLU A 124 10.04 -2.02 2.26
CA GLU A 124 9.44 -2.85 1.20
C GLU A 124 8.47 -2.03 0.36
N VAL A 125 8.86 -1.64 -0.87
CA VAL A 125 7.91 -1.04 -1.82
C VAL A 125 6.98 -2.10 -2.38
N GLU A 126 5.66 -1.84 -2.30
CA GLU A 126 4.64 -2.81 -2.71
C GLU A 126 3.47 -2.17 -3.45
N LEU A 127 2.82 -2.96 -4.30
CA LEU A 127 1.51 -2.65 -4.84
C LEU A 127 0.44 -3.04 -3.83
N GLY A 128 -0.49 -2.13 -3.54
CA GLY A 128 -1.68 -2.38 -2.73
C GLY A 128 -2.93 -2.49 -3.59
N ILE A 129 -3.78 -3.47 -3.30
CA ILE A 129 -5.09 -3.70 -3.92
C ILE A 129 -6.17 -3.22 -2.95
N ILE A 130 -7.17 -2.49 -3.43
CA ILE A 130 -8.30 -2.04 -2.63
C ILE A 130 -9.57 -2.71 -3.14
N ILE A 131 -10.26 -3.44 -2.26
CA ILE A 131 -11.49 -4.16 -2.58
C ILE A 131 -12.67 -3.19 -2.62
N GLY A 132 -13.56 -3.37 -3.61
CA GLY A 132 -14.71 -2.48 -3.85
C GLY A 132 -16.08 -3.09 -3.59
N LYS A 133 -16.17 -4.40 -3.46
CA LYS A 133 -17.40 -5.11 -3.08
C LYS A 133 -17.09 -6.40 -2.35
N GLU A 134 -18.04 -6.94 -1.62
CA GLU A 134 -17.89 -8.23 -0.93
C GLU A 134 -17.39 -9.30 -1.93
N THR A 135 -16.35 -10.02 -1.52
CA THR A 135 -15.64 -10.98 -2.36
C THR A 135 -15.49 -12.30 -1.61
N LYS A 136 -16.14 -13.36 -2.10
CA LYS A 136 -16.13 -14.68 -1.46
C LYS A 136 -16.23 -15.77 -2.52
N HIS A 137 -15.30 -16.74 -2.48
CA HIS A 137 -15.27 -17.89 -3.39
C HIS A 137 -15.39 -17.54 -4.87
N ILE A 138 -14.65 -16.50 -5.33
CA ILE A 138 -14.63 -16.10 -6.73
C ILE A 138 -13.51 -16.78 -7.51
N SER A 139 -13.65 -16.87 -8.82
CA SER A 139 -12.59 -17.30 -9.75
C SER A 139 -11.65 -16.14 -10.11
N GLU A 140 -10.51 -16.45 -10.71
CA GLU A 140 -9.53 -15.42 -11.08
C GLU A 140 -10.05 -14.42 -12.12
N ASP A 141 -10.81 -14.89 -13.09
CA ASP A 141 -11.42 -14.05 -14.13
C ASP A 141 -12.44 -13.04 -13.57
N GLN A 142 -13.05 -13.34 -12.42
CA GLN A 142 -13.96 -12.44 -11.73
C GLN A 142 -13.25 -11.39 -10.86
N SER A 143 -11.97 -11.57 -10.55
CA SER A 143 -11.23 -10.73 -9.57
C SER A 143 -11.28 -9.24 -9.89
N GLN A 144 -11.12 -8.88 -11.15
CA GLN A 144 -11.16 -7.46 -11.56
C GLN A 144 -12.50 -6.78 -11.29
N ASP A 145 -13.62 -7.53 -11.27
CA ASP A 145 -14.94 -6.98 -10.94
C ASP A 145 -15.10 -6.65 -9.46
N HIS A 146 -14.16 -7.10 -8.62
CA HIS A 146 -14.18 -6.89 -7.18
C HIS A 146 -13.14 -5.87 -6.70
N ILE A 147 -12.16 -5.52 -7.54
CA ILE A 147 -11.11 -4.54 -7.26
C ILE A 147 -11.61 -3.13 -7.59
N LEU A 148 -11.56 -2.22 -6.62
CA LEU A 148 -11.92 -0.82 -6.79
C LEU A 148 -10.78 -0.01 -7.39
N GLY A 149 -9.58 -0.28 -6.94
CA GLY A 149 -8.37 0.44 -7.36
C GLY A 149 -7.13 -0.06 -6.65
N TYR A 150 -6.07 0.73 -6.77
CA TYR A 150 -4.74 0.39 -6.31
C TYR A 150 -4.09 1.55 -5.57
N CYS A 151 -3.14 1.26 -4.70
CA CYS A 151 -2.32 2.27 -4.02
C CYS A 151 -0.88 1.82 -3.88
N LEU A 152 0.00 2.75 -3.57
CA LEU A 152 1.37 2.46 -3.16
C LEU A 152 1.38 2.14 -1.67
N VAL A 153 2.11 1.09 -1.29
CA VAL A 153 2.32 0.65 0.10
C VAL A 153 3.81 0.60 0.40
N ASN A 154 4.19 0.93 1.62
CA ASN A 154 5.49 0.59 2.19
C ASN A 154 5.26 -0.42 3.32
N ASP A 155 5.57 -1.71 3.11
CA ASP A 155 5.41 -2.75 4.13
C ASP A 155 6.61 -2.77 5.07
N ILE A 156 6.75 -1.71 5.89
CA ILE A 156 7.83 -1.57 6.88
C ILE A 156 7.86 -2.80 7.79
N SER A 157 9.09 -3.32 7.99
CA SER A 157 9.33 -4.61 8.62
C SER A 157 10.43 -4.52 9.66
N GLU A 158 10.14 -4.84 10.91
CA GLU A 158 11.20 -5.12 11.89
C GLU A 158 11.54 -6.61 11.83
N ARG A 159 12.65 -6.95 11.19
CA ARG A 159 13.01 -8.33 10.82
C ARG A 159 13.27 -9.24 12.02
N GLU A 160 13.87 -8.72 13.10
CA GLU A 160 14.04 -9.52 14.32
C GLU A 160 12.68 -9.96 14.88
N TRP A 161 11.73 -9.04 14.92
CA TRP A 161 10.41 -9.35 15.45
C TRP A 161 9.58 -10.24 14.51
N GLN A 162 9.78 -10.06 13.21
CA GLN A 162 9.13 -10.88 12.18
C GLN A 162 9.59 -12.34 12.24
N LEU A 163 10.91 -12.58 12.28
CA LEU A 163 11.50 -13.88 12.01
C LEU A 163 12.07 -14.56 13.25
N GLU A 164 12.61 -13.79 14.21
CA GLU A 164 13.36 -14.34 15.35
C GLU A 164 12.52 -14.41 16.64
N LYS A 165 11.26 -13.96 16.62
CA LYS A 165 10.31 -13.99 17.75
C LYS A 165 9.21 -15.02 17.51
N MET A 166 9.54 -16.31 17.39
CA MET A 166 8.61 -17.44 17.20
C MET A 166 7.84 -17.45 15.88
N GLY A 167 8.37 -16.79 14.83
CA GLY A 167 7.89 -16.92 13.46
C GLY A 167 6.50 -16.32 13.14
N GLN A 168 5.90 -15.57 14.03
CA GLN A 168 4.65 -14.86 13.75
C GLN A 168 4.94 -13.47 13.18
N TRP A 169 4.85 -13.33 11.86
CA TRP A 169 5.27 -12.15 11.10
C TRP A 169 4.57 -10.87 11.55
N VAL A 170 3.32 -10.97 11.98
CA VAL A 170 2.50 -9.83 12.40
C VAL A 170 3.20 -8.91 13.40
N LYS A 171 4.03 -9.45 14.30
CA LYS A 171 4.76 -8.65 15.30
C LYS A 171 5.77 -7.69 14.68
N GLY A 172 6.45 -8.10 13.63
CA GLY A 172 7.42 -7.25 12.91
C GLY A 172 6.81 -6.35 11.85
N LYS A 173 5.52 -6.51 11.57
CA LYS A 173 4.81 -5.86 10.46
C LYS A 173 3.73 -4.87 10.92
N SER A 174 3.45 -4.76 12.22
CA SER A 174 2.22 -4.12 12.71
C SER A 174 2.42 -3.01 13.74
N HIS A 175 3.68 -2.59 14.01
CA HIS A 175 3.88 -1.40 14.84
C HIS A 175 3.23 -0.18 14.18
N ASP A 176 2.72 0.74 14.98
CA ASP A 176 2.16 2.00 14.49
C ASP A 176 3.18 2.67 13.55
N THR A 177 2.70 3.29 12.47
CA THR A 177 3.49 3.84 11.36
C THR A 177 4.11 2.85 10.36
N TYR A 178 4.04 1.51 10.57
CA TYR A 178 4.69 0.53 9.68
C TYR A 178 3.88 0.18 8.42
N GLY A 179 2.79 0.86 8.16
CA GLY A 179 1.93 0.66 6.99
C GLY A 179 1.59 1.96 6.26
N PRO A 180 2.56 2.76 5.77
CA PRO A 180 2.24 3.91 4.93
C PRO A 180 1.52 3.49 3.64
N ILE A 181 0.38 4.13 3.34
CA ILE A 181 -0.41 3.90 2.13
C ILE A 181 -0.77 5.21 1.43
N GLY A 182 -0.73 5.21 0.11
CA GLY A 182 -1.01 6.40 -0.71
C GLY A 182 0.23 6.88 -1.47
N PRO A 183 0.24 8.09 -2.01
CA PRO A 183 -0.64 9.24 -1.70
C PRO A 183 -2.07 9.08 -2.21
N TYR A 184 -2.32 8.24 -3.19
CA TYR A 184 -3.62 8.10 -3.83
C TYR A 184 -4.15 6.67 -3.72
N MET A 185 -5.47 6.52 -3.62
CA MET A 185 -6.17 5.41 -4.22
C MET A 185 -6.43 5.78 -5.68
N VAL A 186 -5.88 5.02 -6.60
CA VAL A 186 -6.06 5.18 -8.05
C VAL A 186 -7.08 4.16 -8.51
N THR A 187 -8.20 4.60 -9.08
CA THR A 187 -9.24 3.70 -9.59
C THR A 187 -8.70 2.82 -10.71
N LYS A 188 -9.16 1.57 -10.79
CA LYS A 188 -8.58 0.56 -11.71
C LYS A 188 -8.61 0.96 -13.19
N ASP A 189 -9.57 1.77 -13.59
CA ASP A 189 -9.72 2.30 -14.97
C ASP A 189 -8.57 3.22 -15.40
N GLU A 190 -7.82 3.79 -14.46
CA GLU A 190 -6.63 4.61 -14.72
C GLU A 190 -5.35 3.79 -14.97
N ILE A 191 -5.39 2.48 -14.71
CA ILE A 191 -4.23 1.59 -14.83
C ILE A 191 -4.42 0.67 -16.03
N SER A 192 -3.65 0.92 -17.08
CA SER A 192 -3.78 0.17 -18.35
C SER A 192 -3.31 -1.29 -18.24
N ASP A 193 -2.25 -1.55 -17.48
CA ASP A 193 -1.72 -2.89 -17.23
C ASP A 193 -1.11 -2.98 -15.83
N ILE A 194 -1.86 -3.58 -14.91
CA ILE A 194 -1.44 -3.77 -13.52
C ILE A 194 -0.27 -4.75 -13.38
N ASN A 195 -0.06 -5.61 -14.37
CA ASN A 195 1.01 -6.60 -14.36
C ASN A 195 2.33 -6.09 -14.95
N ASN A 196 2.43 -4.79 -15.26
CA ASN A 196 3.65 -4.20 -15.82
C ASN A 196 3.91 -2.79 -15.31
N LEU A 197 3.92 -2.61 -14.00
CA LEU A 197 4.22 -1.34 -13.34
C LEU A 197 5.64 -1.35 -12.78
N LYS A 198 6.42 -0.32 -13.06
CA LYS A 198 7.75 -0.12 -12.46
C LYS A 198 7.60 0.25 -10.99
N MET A 199 8.48 -0.34 -10.18
CA MET A 199 8.54 -0.13 -8.73
C MET A 199 9.94 0.31 -8.33
N SER A 200 10.05 1.29 -7.44
CA SER A 200 11.35 1.77 -6.96
C SER A 200 11.30 2.24 -5.51
N LEU A 201 12.43 2.05 -4.80
CA LEU A 201 12.65 2.61 -3.48
C LEU A 201 14.12 3.03 -3.34
N ASP A 202 14.33 4.21 -2.78
CA ASP A 202 15.63 4.78 -2.47
C ASP A 202 15.70 5.07 -0.96
N VAL A 203 16.85 4.83 -0.34
CA VAL A 203 17.15 5.23 1.04
C VAL A 203 18.31 6.21 1.01
N ASN A 204 18.12 7.40 1.60
CA ASN A 204 19.12 8.48 1.60
C ASN A 204 19.64 8.82 0.19
N GLY A 205 18.76 8.75 -0.82
CA GLY A 205 19.10 8.98 -2.21
C GLY A 205 19.85 7.84 -2.90
N ASN A 206 20.17 6.75 -2.19
CA ASN A 206 20.79 5.56 -2.77
C ASN A 206 19.71 4.59 -3.26
N LYS A 207 19.90 4.06 -4.46
CA LYS A 207 18.99 3.09 -5.07
C LYS A 207 19.04 1.77 -4.30
N MET A 208 17.89 1.34 -3.77
CA MET A 208 17.75 0.07 -3.05
C MET A 208 16.91 -0.93 -3.86
N GLN A 209 15.63 -0.65 -4.07
CA GLN A 209 14.76 -1.54 -4.84
C GLN A 209 14.48 -0.99 -6.23
N ARG A 210 14.53 -1.87 -7.22
CA ARG A 210 14.08 -1.65 -8.60
C ARG A 210 13.41 -2.93 -9.06
N GLY A 211 12.12 -2.86 -9.38
CA GLY A 211 11.32 -4.01 -9.76
C GLY A 211 10.21 -3.65 -10.72
N ASN A 212 9.44 -4.65 -11.06
CA ASN A 212 8.28 -4.53 -11.91
C ASN A 212 7.25 -5.58 -11.50
N THR A 213 5.97 -5.24 -11.51
CA THR A 213 4.90 -6.16 -11.15
C THR A 213 4.81 -7.41 -12.06
N ASN A 214 5.48 -7.40 -13.22
CA ASN A 214 5.54 -8.56 -14.12
C ASN A 214 6.40 -9.72 -13.59
N THR A 215 7.17 -9.52 -12.50
CA THR A 215 7.94 -10.58 -11.84
C THR A 215 7.21 -11.17 -10.63
N MET A 216 5.94 -10.77 -10.37
CA MET A 216 5.11 -11.42 -9.37
C MET A 216 4.91 -12.90 -9.70
N ILE A 217 5.09 -13.77 -8.68
CA ILE A 217 4.81 -15.21 -8.77
C ILE A 217 3.29 -15.42 -8.86
N PHE A 218 2.54 -14.76 -7.98
CA PHE A 218 1.09 -14.76 -7.97
C PHE A 218 0.60 -13.36 -8.35
N ASN A 219 -0.07 -13.24 -9.49
CA ASN A 219 -0.57 -11.95 -9.96
C ASN A 219 -1.78 -11.46 -9.14
N VAL A 220 -2.20 -10.24 -9.38
CA VAL A 220 -3.30 -9.57 -8.66
C VAL A 220 -4.59 -10.41 -8.66
N ASN A 221 -4.97 -10.98 -9.81
CA ASN A 221 -6.21 -11.74 -9.94
C ASN A 221 -6.16 -13.04 -9.14
N PHE A 222 -5.03 -13.75 -9.23
CA PHE A 222 -4.79 -14.97 -8.45
C PHE A 222 -4.89 -14.67 -6.94
N ILE A 223 -4.22 -13.61 -6.45
CA ILE A 223 -4.22 -13.25 -5.03
C ILE A 223 -5.65 -13.02 -4.52
N VAL A 224 -6.46 -12.22 -5.22
CA VAL A 224 -7.83 -11.91 -4.79
C VAL A 224 -8.70 -13.17 -4.80
N SER A 225 -8.64 -13.98 -5.86
CA SER A 225 -9.34 -15.26 -5.94
C SER A 225 -8.92 -16.21 -4.82
N TYR A 226 -7.59 -16.36 -4.62
CA TYR A 226 -7.02 -17.23 -3.60
C TYR A 226 -7.51 -16.85 -2.19
N LEU A 227 -7.39 -15.59 -1.80
CA LEU A 227 -7.79 -15.10 -0.49
C LEU A 227 -9.30 -15.27 -0.26
N SER A 228 -10.10 -15.10 -1.31
CA SER A 228 -11.56 -15.23 -1.23
C SER A 228 -12.05 -16.62 -0.87
N LYS A 229 -11.19 -17.65 -0.97
CA LYS A 229 -11.48 -19.03 -0.55
C LYS A 229 -11.43 -19.21 0.96
N TYR A 230 -10.57 -18.44 1.63
CA TYR A 230 -10.30 -18.59 3.06
C TYR A 230 -11.05 -17.58 3.92
N MET A 231 -11.37 -16.41 3.35
CA MET A 231 -12.09 -15.36 4.08
C MET A 231 -12.88 -14.49 3.10
N SER A 232 -14.00 -13.91 3.56
CA SER A 232 -14.67 -12.87 2.80
C SER A 232 -13.85 -11.58 2.84
N LEU A 233 -13.57 -10.99 1.66
CA LEU A 233 -12.99 -9.67 1.54
C LEU A 233 -14.14 -8.66 1.48
N GLN A 234 -13.96 -7.50 2.09
CA GLN A 234 -14.99 -6.47 2.21
C GLN A 234 -14.55 -5.18 1.51
N PRO A 235 -15.48 -4.29 1.10
CA PRO A 235 -15.14 -2.98 0.60
C PRO A 235 -14.15 -2.27 1.51
N GLY A 236 -13.09 -1.67 0.94
CA GLY A 236 -12.05 -0.99 1.68
C GLY A 236 -10.97 -1.88 2.29
N ASP A 237 -11.08 -3.22 2.24
CA ASP A 237 -9.96 -4.09 2.62
C ASP A 237 -8.76 -3.83 1.71
N ILE A 238 -7.57 -3.84 2.30
CA ILE A 238 -6.29 -3.65 1.61
C ILE A 238 -5.58 -5.00 1.53
N ILE A 239 -5.01 -5.28 0.35
CA ILE A 239 -4.13 -6.43 0.15
C ILE A 239 -2.82 -5.90 -0.44
N THR A 240 -1.70 -6.07 0.25
CA THR A 240 -0.37 -5.75 -0.27
C THR A 240 0.29 -7.00 -0.84
N THR A 241 1.01 -6.86 -1.97
CA THR A 241 1.25 -7.96 -2.92
C THR A 241 2.65 -8.55 -2.86
N GLY A 242 3.47 -8.14 -1.89
CA GLY A 242 4.88 -8.51 -1.83
C GLY A 242 5.78 -7.48 -2.49
N THR A 243 7.07 -7.59 -2.24
CA THR A 243 8.09 -6.61 -2.60
C THR A 243 9.13 -7.19 -3.57
N PRO A 244 9.68 -6.40 -4.52
CA PRO A 244 10.79 -6.79 -5.37
C PRO A 244 12.13 -6.85 -4.61
N PRO A 245 13.24 -7.37 -5.23
CA PRO A 245 14.57 -7.41 -4.61
C PRO A 245 15.08 -6.05 -4.15
N GLY A 246 16.06 -6.07 -3.24
CA GLY A 246 16.75 -4.89 -2.73
C GLY A 246 16.30 -4.46 -1.33
N VAL A 247 15.66 -5.36 -0.58
CA VAL A 247 15.38 -5.16 0.85
C VAL A 247 16.67 -5.22 1.66
N GLY A 248 16.75 -4.49 2.76
CA GLY A 248 17.96 -4.40 3.58
C GLY A 248 18.44 -5.74 4.15
N MET A 249 17.51 -6.62 4.50
CA MET A 249 17.81 -7.98 4.95
C MET A 249 18.50 -8.83 3.86
N GLY A 250 18.19 -8.62 2.58
CA GLY A 250 18.79 -9.36 1.45
C GLY A 250 20.19 -8.87 1.07
N MET A 251 20.61 -7.72 1.54
CA MET A 251 21.91 -7.12 1.19
C MET A 251 23.09 -7.83 1.86
N LYS A 252 24.26 -7.72 1.25
CA LYS A 252 25.52 -8.26 1.79
C LYS A 252 26.59 -7.16 1.84
N PRO A 253 26.92 -6.59 3.03
CA PRO A 253 26.32 -6.85 4.35
C PRO A 253 24.87 -6.34 4.45
N GLN A 254 24.08 -6.91 5.35
CA GLN A 254 22.71 -6.45 5.64
C GLN A 254 22.71 -4.97 6.06
N GLN A 255 21.68 -4.26 5.62
CA GLN A 255 21.47 -2.85 5.93
C GLN A 255 20.08 -2.65 6.53
N PHE A 256 19.97 -1.85 7.58
CA PHE A 256 18.72 -1.55 8.24
C PHE A 256 18.58 -0.06 8.50
N LEU A 257 17.35 0.42 8.52
CA LEU A 257 17.02 1.82 8.77
C LEU A 257 17.43 2.27 10.17
N LYS A 258 17.83 3.53 10.25
CA LYS A 258 18.20 4.22 11.48
C LYS A 258 17.46 5.55 11.58
N ALA A 259 17.32 6.07 12.79
CA ALA A 259 16.79 7.42 12.97
C ALA A 259 17.60 8.44 12.16
N GLY A 260 16.89 9.29 11.42
CA GLY A 260 17.45 10.26 10.49
C GLY A 260 17.45 9.81 9.02
N ASP A 261 17.32 8.51 8.73
CA ASP A 261 17.21 8.03 7.35
C ASP A 261 15.93 8.52 6.68
N THR A 262 16.02 8.69 5.37
CA THR A 262 14.89 9.09 4.53
C THR A 262 14.62 8.02 3.48
N MET A 263 13.36 7.81 3.18
CA MET A 263 12.92 6.90 2.11
C MET A 263 12.14 7.65 1.07
N LYS A 264 12.42 7.34 -0.20
CA LYS A 264 11.59 7.75 -1.33
C LYS A 264 11.21 6.52 -2.13
N LEU A 265 9.92 6.27 -2.31
CA LEU A 265 9.44 5.11 -3.05
C LEU A 265 8.31 5.48 -4.00
N SER A 266 8.17 4.71 -5.08
CA SER A 266 7.13 4.91 -6.08
C SER A 266 6.73 3.60 -6.75
N VAL A 267 5.47 3.54 -7.18
CA VAL A 267 4.95 2.60 -8.17
C VAL A 267 4.35 3.42 -9.31
N GLU A 268 4.65 3.02 -10.54
CA GLU A 268 4.21 3.73 -11.74
C GLU A 268 2.70 4.00 -11.71
N ASN A 269 2.29 5.23 -11.99
CA ASN A 269 0.93 5.76 -11.93
C ASN A 269 0.29 5.89 -10.52
N LEU A 270 0.90 5.36 -9.47
CA LEU A 270 0.34 5.39 -8.10
C LEU A 270 0.90 6.54 -7.23
N GLY A 271 1.85 7.31 -7.75
CA GLY A 271 2.48 8.42 -7.03
C GLY A 271 3.75 8.02 -6.28
N GLU A 272 4.15 8.88 -5.35
CA GLU A 272 5.38 8.72 -4.57
C GLU A 272 5.10 8.88 -3.07
N GLN A 273 5.89 8.21 -2.24
CA GLN A 273 5.97 8.43 -0.79
C GLN A 273 7.35 8.96 -0.43
N ASN A 274 7.39 9.89 0.52
CA ASN A 274 8.63 10.46 1.05
C ASN A 274 8.51 10.51 2.57
N SER A 275 9.17 9.60 3.27
CA SER A 275 9.11 9.50 4.73
C SER A 275 10.50 9.57 5.36
N LYS A 276 10.53 9.99 6.63
CA LYS A 276 11.74 10.03 7.44
C LYS A 276 11.60 9.07 8.62
N VAL A 277 12.67 8.43 8.99
CA VAL A 277 12.74 7.58 10.18
C VAL A 277 13.10 8.45 11.39
N ILE A 278 12.31 8.36 12.45
CA ILE A 278 12.53 9.08 13.71
C ILE A 278 12.65 8.09 14.87
N ALA A 279 13.40 8.44 15.89
CA ALA A 279 13.41 7.68 17.15
C ALA A 279 12.18 8.04 17.97
N LEU A 280 11.55 7.04 18.62
CA LEU A 280 10.54 7.22 19.65
C LEU A 280 11.21 7.58 20.98
#